data_e73894a71fc692f9dd4300312c0006f5
#
_entry.id   e73894a71fc692f9dd4300312c0006f5
#
_cell.length_a   1.000
_cell.length_b   1.000
_cell.length_c   1.000
_cell.angle_alpha   90.00
_cell.angle_beta   90.00
_cell.angle_gamma   90.00
#
_symmetry.space_group_name_H-M   'P 1'
#
loop_
_entity.id
_entity.type
_entity.pdbx_description
1 polymer ?
#
loop_
_entity_poly.entity_id
_entity_poly.type
_entity_poly.pdbx_seq_one_letter_code
_entity_poly.pdbx_strand_id
1 'polypeptide(L)'
;MRKHAHSVRDFLIPIIDFFYPLFKSIMDLQTFRYAACGGGNTLLGLAIYYVSFKYLLQEHNLDMGFYAFKPYNVALFISFIVNFCVGFFLLKFVVFSESNLKGRIQLLRYFSFYIVCLFLNYVLLKLFVEYLHIYPTIAQVMTTVIVVVFSYFVQKYFTFRIEMTEEITS
;
A
#
# COMPACT_ATOMS: atom_id res chain seq x y z
N MET A 1 3.04 20.70 -13.80
CA MET A 1 2.63 19.57 -12.92
C MET A 1 1.18 19.62 -12.44
N ARG A 2 0.57 20.77 -12.09
CA ARG A 2 -0.85 20.84 -11.64
C ARG A 2 -1.87 20.34 -12.70
N LYS A 3 -1.70 20.63 -13.98
CA LYS A 3 -2.67 20.26 -15.05
C LYS A 3 -2.81 18.74 -15.26
N HIS A 4 -1.73 17.98 -15.16
CA HIS A 4 -1.78 16.51 -15.32
C HIS A 4 -2.39 15.79 -14.12
N ALA A 5 -2.22 16.34 -12.90
CA ALA A 5 -2.83 15.80 -11.70
C ALA A 5 -4.37 15.93 -11.69
N HIS A 6 -4.91 17.03 -12.23
CA HIS A 6 -6.37 17.19 -12.42
C HIS A 6 -6.92 16.15 -13.42
N SER A 7 -6.21 15.90 -14.51
CA SER A 7 -6.66 14.93 -15.52
C SER A 7 -6.76 13.49 -14.99
N VAL A 8 -5.79 13.06 -14.18
CA VAL A 8 -5.81 11.72 -13.54
C VAL A 8 -6.93 11.60 -12.49
N ARG A 9 -7.12 12.64 -11.68
CA ARG A 9 -8.20 12.72 -10.71
C ARG A 9 -9.56 12.64 -11.39
N ASP A 10 -9.76 13.45 -12.44
CA ASP A 10 -11.03 13.55 -13.15
C ASP A 10 -11.37 12.26 -13.93
N PHE A 11 -10.38 11.42 -14.19
CA PHE A 11 -10.56 10.10 -14.78
C PHE A 11 -10.85 9.01 -13.73
N LEU A 12 -10.11 9.01 -12.61
CA LEU A 12 -10.22 7.95 -11.59
C LEU A 12 -11.45 8.09 -10.71
N ILE A 13 -11.82 9.33 -10.32
CA ILE A 13 -12.97 9.57 -9.43
C ILE A 13 -14.27 9.03 -10.00
N PRO A 14 -14.67 9.28 -11.26
CA PRO A 14 -15.91 8.73 -11.80
C PRO A 14 -15.94 7.20 -11.82
N ILE A 15 -14.79 6.55 -12.07
CA ILE A 15 -14.69 5.08 -12.08
C ILE A 15 -14.89 4.53 -10.68
N ILE A 16 -14.24 5.13 -9.67
CA ILE A 16 -14.37 4.72 -8.29
C ILE A 16 -15.80 4.98 -7.80
N ASP A 17 -16.32 6.17 -8.04
CA ASP A 17 -17.65 6.59 -7.58
C ASP A 17 -18.79 5.80 -8.25
N PHE A 18 -18.55 5.23 -9.44
CA PHE A 18 -19.51 4.35 -10.11
C PHE A 18 -19.87 3.12 -9.25
N PHE A 19 -18.92 2.60 -8.48
CA PHE A 19 -19.15 1.46 -7.58
C PHE A 19 -19.66 1.89 -6.20
N TYR A 20 -19.58 3.16 -5.84
CA TYR A 20 -19.99 3.66 -4.53
C TYR A 20 -21.45 3.33 -4.15
N PRO A 21 -22.47 3.39 -5.04
CA PRO A 21 -23.86 3.09 -4.68
C PRO A 21 -24.04 1.71 -4.01
N LEU A 22 -23.18 0.74 -4.35
CA LEU A 22 -23.21 -0.62 -3.77
C LEU A 22 -22.75 -0.63 -2.30
N PHE A 23 -21.93 0.35 -1.89
CA PHE A 23 -21.30 0.42 -0.57
C PHE A 23 -21.80 1.57 0.29
N LYS A 24 -22.69 2.41 -0.24
CA LYS A 24 -23.25 3.61 0.44
C LYS A 24 -23.88 3.29 1.82
N SER A 25 -24.39 2.07 1.99
CA SER A 25 -24.99 1.62 3.25
C SER A 25 -23.98 1.24 4.33
N ILE A 26 -22.69 1.02 3.95
CA ILE A 26 -21.64 0.46 4.83
C ILE A 26 -20.62 1.52 5.20
N MET A 27 -20.31 2.45 4.29
CA MET A 27 -19.26 3.46 4.47
C MET A 27 -19.54 4.74 3.69
N ASP A 28 -18.98 5.85 4.18
CA ASP A 28 -19.03 7.15 3.51
C ASP A 28 -18.15 7.18 2.24
N LEU A 29 -18.39 8.15 1.38
CA LEU A 29 -17.72 8.27 0.08
C LEU A 29 -16.21 8.41 0.21
N GLN A 30 -15.72 9.14 1.22
CA GLN A 30 -14.28 9.34 1.41
C GLN A 30 -13.59 8.05 1.84
N THR A 31 -14.18 7.31 2.77
CA THR A 31 -13.70 6.00 3.20
C THR A 31 -13.71 4.99 2.05
N PHE A 32 -14.76 5.02 1.22
CA PHE A 32 -14.85 4.17 0.04
C PHE A 32 -13.74 4.48 -0.97
N ARG A 33 -13.49 5.74 -1.29
CA ARG A 33 -12.38 6.16 -2.18
C ARG A 33 -11.03 5.74 -1.61
N TYR A 34 -10.82 5.89 -0.30
CA TYR A 34 -9.61 5.43 0.37
C TYR A 34 -9.43 3.91 0.24
N ALA A 35 -10.48 3.13 0.52
CA ALA A 35 -10.45 1.67 0.43
C ALA A 35 -10.21 1.18 -1.01
N ALA A 36 -10.86 1.81 -2.00
CA ALA A 36 -10.69 1.48 -3.42
C ALA A 36 -9.27 1.79 -3.92
N CYS A 37 -8.72 2.96 -3.57
CA CYS A 37 -7.34 3.32 -3.90
C CYS A 37 -6.34 2.39 -3.22
N GLY A 38 -6.54 2.07 -1.94
CA GLY A 38 -5.69 1.16 -1.17
C GLY A 38 -5.73 -0.27 -1.72
N GLY A 39 -6.92 -0.78 -1.99
CA GLY A 39 -7.11 -2.09 -2.61
C GLY A 39 -6.49 -2.19 -4.00
N GLY A 40 -6.71 -1.19 -4.85
CA GLY A 40 -6.10 -1.11 -6.18
C GLY A 40 -4.56 -1.07 -6.11
N ASN A 41 -4.01 -0.27 -5.19
CA ASN A 41 -2.56 -0.21 -4.98
C ASN A 41 -2.00 -1.54 -4.47
N THR A 42 -2.73 -2.25 -3.61
CA THR A 42 -2.33 -3.59 -3.13
C THR A 42 -2.28 -4.60 -4.26
N LEU A 43 -3.30 -4.62 -5.12
CA LEU A 43 -3.32 -5.50 -6.31
C LEU A 43 -2.19 -5.17 -7.28
N LEU A 44 -1.92 -3.89 -7.51
CA LEU A 44 -0.78 -3.43 -8.31
C LEU A 44 0.54 -3.95 -7.72
N GLY A 45 0.71 -3.88 -6.40
CA GLY A 45 1.91 -4.39 -5.73
C GLY A 45 2.12 -5.88 -5.89
N LEU A 46 1.06 -6.67 -5.76
CA LEU A 46 1.12 -8.10 -6.01
C LEU A 46 1.48 -8.42 -7.47
N ALA A 47 0.91 -7.67 -8.42
CA ALA A 47 1.24 -7.84 -9.84
C ALA A 47 2.71 -7.49 -10.13
N ILE A 48 3.21 -6.37 -9.58
CA ILE A 48 4.62 -5.96 -9.73
C ILE A 48 5.55 -6.98 -9.07
N TYR A 49 5.20 -7.45 -7.87
CA TYR A 49 5.97 -8.49 -7.20
C TYR A 49 6.07 -9.75 -8.06
N TYR A 50 4.94 -10.24 -8.58
CA TYR A 50 4.91 -11.43 -9.42
C TYR A 50 5.73 -11.27 -10.69
N VAL A 51 5.56 -10.14 -11.39
CA VAL A 51 6.32 -9.84 -12.61
C VAL A 51 7.82 -9.72 -12.32
N SER A 52 8.18 -9.03 -11.24
CA SER A 52 9.58 -8.88 -10.84
C SER A 52 10.21 -10.21 -10.45
N PHE A 53 9.51 -11.03 -9.67
CA PHE A 53 10.01 -12.32 -9.23
C PHE A 53 10.19 -13.31 -10.39
N LYS A 54 9.17 -13.44 -11.24
CA LYS A 54 9.12 -14.48 -12.29
C LYS A 54 9.80 -14.09 -13.58
N TYR A 55 9.63 -12.84 -14.02
CA TYR A 55 10.11 -12.41 -15.34
C TYR A 55 11.39 -11.57 -15.27
N LEU A 56 11.52 -10.68 -14.29
CA LEU A 56 12.71 -9.84 -14.17
C LEU A 56 13.88 -10.59 -13.55
N LEU A 57 13.63 -11.31 -12.46
CA LEU A 57 14.65 -12.06 -11.72
C LEU A 57 14.75 -13.53 -12.15
N GLN A 58 13.76 -14.03 -12.90
CA GLN A 58 13.69 -15.41 -13.38
C GLN A 58 13.95 -16.45 -12.27
N GLU A 59 13.51 -16.11 -11.04
CA GLU A 59 13.73 -16.94 -9.83
C GLU A 59 15.21 -17.16 -9.46
N HIS A 60 16.16 -16.44 -10.10
CA HIS A 60 17.59 -16.56 -9.84
C HIS A 60 18.06 -15.55 -8.79
N ASN A 61 19.07 -15.93 -8.01
CA ASN A 61 19.70 -15.03 -7.05
C ASN A 61 20.41 -13.90 -7.77
N LEU A 62 20.27 -12.68 -7.26
CA LEU A 62 21.02 -11.51 -7.71
C LEU A 62 22.37 -11.49 -6.99
N ASP A 63 23.42 -11.92 -7.69
CA ASP A 63 24.79 -11.84 -7.21
C ASP A 63 25.35 -10.42 -7.43
N MET A 64 25.57 -9.69 -6.34
CA MET A 64 26.26 -8.40 -6.36
C MET A 64 27.74 -8.51 -5.96
N GLY A 65 28.32 -9.70 -6.03
CA GLY A 65 29.75 -9.96 -5.70
C GLY A 65 30.05 -10.01 -4.20
N PHE A 66 29.33 -9.28 -3.34
CA PHE A 66 29.48 -9.27 -1.88
C PHE A 66 28.40 -10.10 -1.17
N TYR A 67 27.22 -10.20 -1.75
CA TYR A 67 26.06 -10.89 -1.17
C TYR A 67 25.08 -11.30 -2.26
N ALA A 68 24.65 -12.57 -2.22
CA ALA A 68 23.61 -13.09 -3.11
C ALA A 68 22.21 -12.79 -2.52
N PHE A 69 21.51 -11.83 -3.09
CA PHE A 69 20.16 -11.51 -2.67
C PHE A 69 19.18 -12.55 -3.20
N LYS A 70 18.35 -13.10 -2.31
CA LYS A 70 17.29 -14.02 -2.70
C LYS A 70 16.25 -13.29 -3.57
N PRO A 71 15.78 -13.86 -4.69
CA PRO A 71 14.97 -13.18 -5.69
C PRO A 71 13.65 -12.64 -5.13
N TYR A 72 13.03 -13.36 -4.19
CA TYR A 72 11.78 -12.91 -3.56
C TYR A 72 11.95 -11.63 -2.72
N ASN A 73 13.12 -11.42 -2.08
CA ASN A 73 13.40 -10.18 -1.34
C ASN A 73 13.60 -9.01 -2.30
N VAL A 74 14.31 -9.22 -3.40
CA VAL A 74 14.51 -8.17 -4.41
C VAL A 74 13.19 -7.78 -5.05
N ALA A 75 12.35 -8.75 -5.41
CA ALA A 75 11.01 -8.50 -5.93
C ALA A 75 10.14 -7.72 -4.93
N LEU A 76 10.25 -8.03 -3.62
CA LEU A 76 9.57 -7.28 -2.57
C LEU A 76 10.00 -5.81 -2.55
N PHE A 77 11.30 -5.52 -2.61
CA PHE A 77 11.79 -4.15 -2.62
C PHE A 77 11.41 -3.37 -3.88
N ILE A 78 11.44 -4.00 -5.04
CA ILE A 78 10.99 -3.38 -6.30
C ILE A 78 9.50 -3.02 -6.20
N SER A 79 8.66 -3.96 -5.80
CA SER A 79 7.22 -3.72 -5.65
C SER A 79 6.93 -2.66 -4.59
N PHE A 80 7.70 -2.63 -3.49
CA PHE A 80 7.60 -1.63 -2.45
C PHE A 80 7.84 -0.22 -2.98
N ILE A 81 8.93 0.02 -3.70
CA ILE A 81 9.28 1.35 -4.20
C ILE A 81 8.18 1.87 -5.15
N VAL A 82 7.74 1.03 -6.09
CA VAL A 82 6.70 1.42 -7.04
C VAL A 82 5.37 1.68 -6.34
N ASN A 83 4.96 0.77 -5.44
CA ASN A 83 3.74 0.92 -4.65
C ASN A 83 3.74 2.14 -3.74
N PHE A 84 4.88 2.46 -3.14
CA PHE A 84 5.02 3.67 -2.31
C PHE A 84 4.77 4.93 -3.15
N CYS A 85 5.39 5.04 -4.32
CA CYS A 85 5.22 6.19 -5.20
C CYS A 85 3.76 6.32 -5.68
N VAL A 86 3.17 5.22 -6.17
CA VAL A 86 1.79 5.20 -6.66
C VAL A 86 0.79 5.45 -5.54
N GLY A 87 0.93 4.77 -4.41
CA GLY A 87 0.05 4.91 -3.26
C GLY A 87 0.07 6.32 -2.67
N PHE A 88 1.24 6.94 -2.54
CA PHE A 88 1.34 8.33 -2.10
C PHE A 88 0.65 9.28 -3.08
N PHE A 89 0.85 9.05 -4.39
CA PHE A 89 0.20 9.86 -5.42
C PHE A 89 -1.34 9.74 -5.34
N LEU A 90 -1.87 8.52 -5.25
CA LEU A 90 -3.30 8.26 -5.13
C LEU A 90 -3.90 8.91 -3.87
N LEU A 91 -3.25 8.74 -2.71
CA LEU A 91 -3.71 9.35 -1.47
C LEU A 91 -3.73 10.88 -1.56
N LYS A 92 -2.67 11.48 -2.05
CA LYS A 92 -2.55 12.94 -2.12
C LYS A 92 -3.55 13.57 -3.10
N PHE A 93 -3.76 12.97 -4.28
CA PHE A 93 -4.53 13.60 -5.34
C PHE A 93 -5.99 13.11 -5.43
N VAL A 94 -6.28 11.90 -4.97
CA VAL A 94 -7.63 11.33 -5.05
C VAL A 94 -8.37 11.44 -3.71
N VAL A 95 -7.71 11.03 -2.61
CA VAL A 95 -8.37 10.94 -1.30
C VAL A 95 -8.32 12.25 -0.52
N PHE A 96 -7.13 12.86 -0.41
CA PHE A 96 -6.89 14.05 0.42
C PHE A 96 -6.68 15.31 -0.42
N SER A 97 -7.37 15.45 -1.53
CA SER A 97 -7.24 16.63 -2.42
C SER A 97 -7.62 17.95 -1.76
N GLU A 98 -8.42 17.95 -0.71
CA GLU A 98 -8.93 19.12 0.02
C GLU A 98 -8.23 19.34 1.38
N SER A 99 -7.27 18.48 1.74
CA SER A 99 -6.57 18.60 3.03
C SER A 99 -5.64 19.81 3.07
N ASN A 100 -5.82 20.66 4.10
CA ASN A 100 -4.97 21.83 4.39
C ASN A 100 -3.62 21.47 5.02
N LEU A 101 -3.34 20.19 5.29
CA LEU A 101 -2.07 19.76 5.88
C LEU A 101 -0.92 19.96 4.89
N LYS A 102 0.20 20.47 5.42
CA LYS A 102 1.43 20.61 4.62
C LYS A 102 1.84 19.24 4.09
N GLY A 103 1.96 19.09 2.76
CA GLY A 103 2.23 17.82 2.09
C GLY A 103 3.45 17.05 2.62
N ARG A 104 4.42 17.74 3.23
CA ARG A 104 5.58 17.13 3.89
C ARG A 104 5.21 16.32 5.13
N ILE A 105 4.25 16.79 5.94
CA ILE A 105 3.80 16.08 7.15
C ILE A 105 3.00 14.83 6.76
N GLN A 106 2.14 14.94 5.76
CA GLN A 106 1.41 13.78 5.21
C GLN A 106 2.36 12.73 4.66
N LEU A 107 3.37 13.15 3.90
CA LEU A 107 4.39 12.25 3.35
C LEU A 107 5.15 11.53 4.46
N LEU A 108 5.57 12.24 5.50
CA LEU A 108 6.32 11.66 6.61
C LEU A 108 5.50 10.62 7.38
N ARG A 109 4.23 10.92 7.69
CA ARG A 109 3.31 9.99 8.36
C ARG A 109 3.07 8.74 7.50
N TYR A 110 2.80 8.94 6.21
CA TYR A 110 2.59 7.85 5.27
C TYR A 110 3.85 6.99 5.13
N PHE A 111 5.02 7.61 4.98
CA PHE A 111 6.30 6.92 4.88
C PHE A 111 6.60 6.08 6.12
N SER A 112 6.44 6.65 7.32
CA SER A 112 6.69 5.93 8.58
C SER A 112 5.79 4.69 8.71
N PHE A 113 4.50 4.84 8.43
CA PHE A 113 3.57 3.73 8.45
C PHE A 113 3.93 2.67 7.40
N TYR A 114 4.32 3.12 6.21
CA TYR A 114 4.67 2.24 5.11
C TYR A 114 5.94 1.43 5.38
N ILE A 115 6.92 2.01 6.08
CA ILE A 115 8.14 1.30 6.55
C ILE A 115 7.80 0.20 7.55
N VAL A 116 6.88 0.45 8.48
CA VAL A 116 6.43 -0.59 9.43
C VAL A 116 5.77 -1.76 8.67
N CYS A 117 4.90 -1.46 7.70
CA CYS A 117 4.28 -2.47 6.86
C CYS A 117 5.31 -3.24 6.01
N LEU A 118 6.35 -2.57 5.50
CA LEU A 118 7.44 -3.23 4.77
C LEU A 118 8.20 -4.21 5.66
N PHE A 119 8.57 -3.77 6.86
CA PHE A 119 9.29 -4.60 7.80
C PHE A 119 8.47 -5.86 8.16
N LEU A 120 7.20 -5.67 8.48
CA LEU A 120 6.29 -6.79 8.78
C LEU A 120 6.15 -7.74 7.57
N ASN A 121 6.00 -7.17 6.36
CA ASN A 121 5.91 -7.95 5.13
C ASN A 121 7.19 -8.76 4.89
N TYR A 122 8.36 -8.14 5.05
CA TYR A 122 9.64 -8.81 4.90
C TYR A 122 9.82 -9.99 5.87
N VAL A 123 9.50 -9.79 7.15
CA VAL A 123 9.61 -10.83 8.18
C VAL A 123 8.67 -12.00 7.89
N LEU A 124 7.41 -11.72 7.57
CA LEU A 124 6.41 -12.75 7.25
C LEU A 124 6.76 -13.50 5.96
N LEU A 125 7.18 -12.77 4.92
CA LEU A 125 7.58 -13.40 3.66
C LEU A 125 8.77 -14.35 3.86
N LYS A 126 9.77 -13.91 4.61
CA LYS A 126 10.92 -14.74 4.96
C LYS A 126 10.50 -15.98 5.75
N LEU A 127 9.62 -15.82 6.74
CA LEU A 127 9.07 -16.92 7.52
C LEU A 127 8.37 -17.95 6.61
N PHE A 128 7.48 -17.51 5.73
CA PHE A 128 6.73 -18.40 4.86
C PHE A 128 7.61 -19.11 3.83
N VAL A 129 8.57 -18.41 3.25
CA VAL A 129 9.44 -18.99 2.21
C VAL A 129 10.55 -19.86 2.82
N GLU A 130 11.21 -19.41 3.88
CA GLU A 130 12.38 -20.11 4.41
C GLU A 130 12.04 -21.21 5.42
N TYR A 131 11.03 -20.99 6.28
CA TYR A 131 10.65 -21.96 7.31
C TYR A 131 9.52 -22.89 6.88
N LEU A 132 8.51 -22.34 6.21
CA LEU A 132 7.35 -23.13 5.76
C LEU A 132 7.50 -23.66 4.33
N HIS A 133 8.58 -23.28 3.63
CA HIS A 133 8.90 -23.72 2.25
C HIS A 133 7.76 -23.47 1.25
N ILE A 134 6.97 -22.40 1.49
CA ILE A 134 5.88 -22.01 0.59
C ILE A 134 6.47 -21.28 -0.61
N TYR A 135 5.90 -21.56 -1.80
CA TYR A 135 6.32 -20.87 -3.03
C TYR A 135 6.17 -19.34 -2.90
N PRO A 136 7.20 -18.54 -3.25
CA PRO A 136 7.28 -17.12 -2.92
C PRO A 136 6.06 -16.28 -3.34
N THR A 137 5.45 -16.55 -4.48
CA THR A 137 4.25 -15.82 -4.94
C THR A 137 3.05 -16.07 -4.03
N ILE A 138 2.84 -17.33 -3.60
CA ILE A 138 1.75 -17.69 -2.68
C ILE A 138 2.02 -17.08 -1.30
N ALA A 139 3.25 -17.19 -0.82
CA ALA A 139 3.71 -16.58 0.42
C ALA A 139 3.47 -15.06 0.42
N GLN A 140 3.74 -14.38 -0.69
CA GLN A 140 3.49 -12.94 -0.82
C GLN A 140 2.01 -12.59 -0.74
N VAL A 141 1.12 -13.36 -1.36
CA VAL A 141 -0.33 -13.14 -1.26
C VAL A 141 -0.79 -13.29 0.19
N MET A 142 -0.39 -14.37 0.86
CA MET A 142 -0.74 -14.62 2.27
C MET A 142 -0.23 -13.49 3.18
N THR A 143 1.02 -13.10 3.02
CA THR A 143 1.65 -12.01 3.76
C THR A 143 0.90 -10.69 3.54
N THR A 144 0.55 -10.39 2.29
CA THR A 144 -0.20 -9.18 1.96
C THR A 144 -1.55 -9.13 2.65
N VAL A 145 -2.29 -10.24 2.68
CA VAL A 145 -3.58 -10.32 3.40
C VAL A 145 -3.38 -10.02 4.90
N ILE A 146 -2.37 -10.62 5.53
CA ILE A 146 -2.07 -10.39 6.95
C ILE A 146 -1.71 -8.92 7.21
N VAL A 147 -0.86 -8.33 6.36
CA VAL A 147 -0.44 -6.92 6.49
C VAL A 147 -1.62 -5.97 6.29
N VAL A 148 -2.53 -6.24 5.35
CA VAL A 148 -3.74 -5.43 5.13
C VAL A 148 -4.66 -5.48 6.35
N VAL A 149 -4.90 -6.67 6.90
CA VAL A 149 -5.70 -6.84 8.13
C VAL A 149 -5.05 -6.12 9.31
N PHE A 150 -3.75 -6.28 9.52
CA PHE A 150 -2.98 -5.58 10.53
C PHE A 150 -3.08 -4.05 10.36
N SER A 151 -2.91 -3.56 9.14
CA SER A 151 -3.02 -2.13 8.80
C SER A 151 -4.40 -1.56 9.14
N TYR A 152 -5.46 -2.32 8.86
CA TYR A 152 -6.82 -1.93 9.21
C TYR A 152 -7.00 -1.77 10.73
N PHE A 153 -6.53 -2.74 11.52
CA PHE A 153 -6.63 -2.66 12.98
C PHE A 153 -5.82 -1.50 13.56
N VAL A 154 -4.58 -1.32 13.10
CA VAL A 154 -3.73 -0.21 13.56
C VAL A 154 -4.37 1.14 13.23
N GLN A 155 -4.87 1.32 12.02
CA GLN A 155 -5.53 2.57 11.62
C GLN A 155 -6.80 2.82 12.44
N LYS A 156 -7.63 1.80 12.65
CA LYS A 156 -8.86 1.91 13.44
C LYS A 156 -8.58 2.32 14.89
N TYR A 157 -7.59 1.73 15.54
CA TYR A 157 -7.28 2.03 16.95
C TYR A 157 -6.46 3.31 17.12
N PHE A 158 -5.65 3.69 16.14
CA PHE A 158 -4.77 4.86 16.23
C PHE A 158 -5.49 6.14 15.79
N THR A 159 -6.24 6.11 14.70
CA THR A 159 -6.90 7.29 14.12
C THR A 159 -8.10 7.72 14.96
N PHE A 160 -8.96 6.80 15.35
CA PHE A 160 -10.13 7.13 16.18
C PHE A 160 -9.79 7.63 17.59
N ARG A 161 -8.63 7.27 18.13
CA ARG A 161 -8.19 7.74 19.45
C ARG A 161 -7.68 9.17 19.44
N ILE A 162 -7.16 9.64 18.32
CA ILE A 162 -6.66 11.02 18.16
C ILE A 162 -7.82 11.99 17.99
N GLU A 163 -8.86 11.65 17.23
CA GLU A 163 -10.04 12.50 17.06
C GLU A 163 -10.78 12.74 18.39
N MET A 164 -10.94 11.72 19.21
CA MET A 164 -11.60 11.90 20.54
C MET A 164 -10.79 12.79 21.51
N THR A 165 -9.49 12.92 21.32
CA THR A 165 -8.66 13.77 22.19
C THR A 165 -8.71 15.24 21.75
N GLU A 166 -8.90 15.52 20.48
CA GLU A 166 -9.06 16.89 19.96
C GLU A 166 -10.45 17.49 20.28
N GLU A 167 -11.52 16.68 20.31
CA GLU A 167 -12.84 17.12 20.72
C GLU A 167 -12.97 17.47 22.22
N ILE A 168 -12.12 16.86 23.09
CA ILE A 168 -12.13 17.13 24.54
C ILE A 168 -11.33 18.40 24.88
N THR A 169 -10.45 18.85 23.99
CA THR A 169 -9.57 20.01 24.22
C THR A 169 -10.01 21.28 23.46
N SER A 170 -11.07 21.23 22.69
CA SER A 170 -11.70 22.37 22.02
C SER A 170 -12.97 22.81 22.75
#